data_8e3a9b21dde8b315c17e05f1ed0fd4bd
#
_entry.id   8e3a9b21dde8b315c17e05f1ed0fd4bd
#
_cell.length_a   1.000
_cell.length_b   1.000
_cell.length_c   1.000
_cell.angle_alpha   90.00
_cell.angle_beta   90.00
_cell.angle_gamma   90.00
#
_symmetry.space_group_name_H-M   'P 1'
#
loop_
_entity.id
_entity.type
_entity.pdbx_description
1 polymer ?
#
loop_
_entity_poly.entity_id
_entity_poly.type
_entity_poly.pdbx_seq_one_letter_code
_entity_poly.pdbx_strand_id
1 'polypeptide(L)'
;MNEAARILEEGTASAEDIDKSVIYGFGLRFAILGLLEFIDWGGIDTLDNASSYMTKAMKSKRFTTPNIVKKHIKDNNLGLSTQSGFMNWKNIDIDKYQEEKLKNFVKITKLLNIQPKIKI
;
A
#
# COMPACT_ATOMS: atom_id res chain seq x y z
N MET A 1 -1.93 -15.51 4.74
CA MET A 1 -2.81 -16.72 4.83
C MET A 1 -3.06 -17.13 6.26
N ASN A 2 -2.06 -17.51 7.06
CA ASN A 2 -2.32 -17.91 8.47
C ASN A 2 -3.05 -16.86 9.30
N GLU A 3 -2.81 -15.56 9.06
CA GLU A 3 -3.49 -14.47 9.76
C GLU A 3 -4.99 -14.44 9.42
N ALA A 4 -5.35 -14.62 8.15
CA ALA A 4 -6.75 -14.71 7.74
C ALA A 4 -7.47 -15.89 8.43
N ALA A 5 -6.81 -17.04 8.52
CA ALA A 5 -7.36 -18.19 9.22
C ALA A 5 -7.54 -17.94 10.74
N ARG A 6 -6.60 -17.22 11.38
CA ARG A 6 -6.73 -16.82 12.79
C ARG A 6 -7.89 -15.85 13.02
N ILE A 7 -8.03 -14.83 12.17
CA ILE A 7 -9.14 -13.87 12.24
C ILE A 7 -10.50 -14.58 12.17
N LEU A 8 -10.60 -15.62 11.30
CA LEU A 8 -11.78 -16.46 11.20
C LEU A 8 -11.99 -17.32 12.46
N GLU A 9 -10.93 -17.98 12.95
CA GLU A 9 -10.95 -18.82 14.16
C GLU A 9 -11.35 -18.01 15.41
N GLU A 10 -10.86 -16.78 15.52
CA GLU A 10 -11.19 -15.85 16.60
C GLU A 10 -12.58 -15.23 16.48
N GLY A 11 -13.32 -15.51 15.39
CA GLY A 11 -14.65 -14.94 15.15
C GLY A 11 -14.67 -13.44 14.92
N THR A 12 -13.51 -12.84 14.59
CA THR A 12 -13.39 -11.38 14.36
C THR A 12 -14.09 -10.95 13.07
N ALA A 13 -14.05 -11.79 12.03
CA ALA A 13 -14.71 -11.55 10.75
C ALA A 13 -15.16 -12.86 10.10
N SER A 14 -16.16 -12.80 9.23
CA SER A 14 -16.58 -13.94 8.42
C SER A 14 -15.56 -14.25 7.31
N ALA A 15 -15.55 -15.48 6.80
CA ALA A 15 -14.70 -15.85 5.66
C ALA A 15 -14.96 -14.95 4.45
N GLU A 16 -16.24 -14.62 4.19
CA GLU A 16 -16.65 -13.73 3.10
C GLU A 16 -16.09 -12.32 3.27
N ASP A 17 -16.11 -11.74 4.48
CA ASP A 17 -15.59 -10.39 4.73
C ASP A 17 -14.06 -10.35 4.65
N ILE A 18 -13.38 -11.40 5.10
CA ILE A 18 -11.94 -11.56 4.96
C ILE A 18 -11.55 -11.57 3.48
N ASP A 19 -12.21 -12.40 2.65
CA ASP A 19 -11.95 -12.48 1.23
C ASP A 19 -12.26 -11.17 0.51
N LYS A 20 -13.39 -10.52 0.83
CA LYS A 20 -13.72 -9.20 0.28
C LYS A 20 -12.66 -8.15 0.62
N SER A 21 -12.16 -8.14 1.85
CA SER A 21 -11.13 -7.20 2.27
C SER A 21 -9.81 -7.37 1.50
N VAL A 22 -9.46 -8.60 1.15
CA VAL A 22 -8.29 -8.90 0.33
C VAL A 22 -8.53 -8.51 -1.13
N ILE A 23 -9.64 -8.96 -1.73
CA ILE A 23 -9.95 -8.73 -3.15
C ILE A 23 -10.09 -7.24 -3.45
N TYR A 24 -10.88 -6.51 -2.66
CA TYR A 24 -11.19 -5.10 -2.90
C TYR A 24 -10.18 -4.13 -2.27
N GLY A 25 -9.36 -4.61 -1.34
CA GLY A 25 -8.30 -3.85 -0.71
C GLY A 25 -6.93 -4.12 -1.34
N PHE A 26 -6.24 -5.14 -0.85
CA PHE A 26 -4.87 -5.45 -1.26
C PHE A 26 -4.79 -5.95 -2.70
N GLY A 27 -5.64 -6.90 -3.10
CA GLY A 27 -5.58 -7.55 -4.41
C GLY A 27 -5.73 -6.54 -5.55
N LEU A 28 -6.74 -5.69 -5.46
CA LEU A 28 -7.00 -4.65 -6.44
C LEU A 28 -5.81 -3.68 -6.57
N ARG A 29 -5.24 -3.26 -5.44
CA ARG A 29 -4.16 -2.29 -5.41
C ARG A 29 -2.87 -2.87 -5.97
N PHE A 30 -2.48 -4.03 -5.49
CA PHE A 30 -1.20 -4.65 -5.85
C PHE A 30 -1.21 -5.39 -7.18
N ALA A 31 -2.36 -5.49 -7.85
CA ALA A 31 -2.44 -5.87 -9.26
C ALA A 31 -1.91 -4.76 -10.21
N ILE A 32 -1.81 -3.50 -9.74
CA ILE A 32 -1.45 -2.35 -10.56
C ILE A 32 -0.15 -1.70 -10.10
N LEU A 33 0.06 -1.63 -8.77
CA LEU A 33 1.25 -1.07 -8.15
C LEU A 33 2.01 -2.18 -7.43
N GLY A 34 3.32 -2.30 -7.67
CA GLY A 34 4.17 -3.12 -6.84
C GLY A 34 4.20 -2.62 -5.39
N LEU A 35 4.53 -3.48 -4.44
CA LEU A 35 4.51 -3.12 -3.02
C LEU A 35 5.52 -2.01 -2.68
N LEU A 36 6.75 -2.09 -3.19
CA LEU A 36 7.76 -1.05 -2.98
C LEU A 36 7.45 0.23 -3.77
N GLU A 37 6.91 0.08 -4.98
CA GLU A 37 6.39 1.17 -5.80
C GLU A 37 5.27 1.94 -5.07
N PHE A 38 4.40 1.22 -4.35
CA PHE A 38 3.34 1.81 -3.53
C PHE A 38 3.90 2.58 -2.32
N ILE A 39 4.99 2.11 -1.71
CA ILE A 39 5.68 2.84 -0.63
C ILE A 39 6.28 4.14 -1.17
N ASP A 40 6.93 4.11 -2.33
CA ASP A 40 7.47 5.32 -2.97
C ASP A 40 6.37 6.32 -3.34
N TRP A 41 5.18 5.83 -3.74
CA TRP A 41 4.02 6.68 -4.00
C TRP A 41 3.51 7.38 -2.74
N GLY A 42 3.41 6.65 -1.63
CA GLY A 42 2.87 7.16 -0.36
C GLY A 42 3.89 7.92 0.51
N GLY A 43 5.17 7.80 0.17
CA GLY A 43 6.29 8.34 0.94
C GLY A 43 6.91 7.35 1.92
N ILE A 44 8.21 7.20 1.84
CA ILE A 44 8.99 6.31 2.71
C ILE A 44 8.97 6.79 4.17
N ASP A 45 8.91 8.09 4.39
CA ASP A 45 8.73 8.72 5.69
C ASP A 45 7.36 8.40 6.30
N THR A 46 6.31 8.33 5.49
CA THR A 46 4.98 7.88 5.92
C THR A 46 5.02 6.45 6.47
N LEU A 47 5.76 5.55 5.80
CA LEU A 47 5.97 4.19 6.28
C LEU A 47 6.70 4.16 7.64
N ASP A 48 7.74 4.98 7.82
CA ASP A 48 8.48 5.06 9.08
C ASP A 48 7.60 5.58 10.23
N ASN A 49 6.82 6.62 9.98
CA ASN A 49 5.87 7.18 10.94
C ASN A 49 4.84 6.13 11.37
N ALA A 50 4.23 5.42 10.42
CA ALA A 50 3.28 4.34 10.68
C ALA A 50 3.94 3.20 11.48
N SER A 51 5.14 2.76 11.09
CA SER A 51 5.90 1.71 11.76
C SER A 51 6.24 2.09 13.21
N SER A 52 6.66 3.32 13.42
CA SER A 52 6.98 3.86 14.75
C SER A 52 5.75 3.91 15.66
N TYR A 53 4.62 4.35 15.12
CA TYR A 53 3.33 4.34 15.83
C TYR A 53 2.92 2.90 16.20
N MET A 54 2.91 1.99 15.22
CA MET A 54 2.51 0.60 15.41
C MET A 54 3.41 -0.12 16.42
N THR A 55 4.71 0.12 16.39
CA THR A 55 5.67 -0.46 17.33
C THR A 55 5.32 -0.11 18.78
N LYS A 56 4.92 1.15 19.02
CA LYS A 56 4.50 1.63 20.34
C LYS A 56 3.12 1.11 20.72
N ALA A 57 2.14 1.25 19.85
CA ALA A 57 0.76 0.88 20.11
C ALA A 57 0.60 -0.63 20.36
N MET A 58 1.26 -1.45 19.57
CA MET A 58 1.20 -2.92 19.67
C MET A 58 2.26 -3.50 20.61
N LYS A 59 3.15 -2.67 21.16
CA LYS A 59 4.29 -3.10 22.02
C LYS A 59 5.07 -4.26 21.41
N SER A 60 5.24 -4.25 20.11
CA SER A 60 5.85 -5.35 19.35
C SER A 60 6.97 -4.85 18.44
N LYS A 61 8.15 -5.43 18.59
CA LYS A 61 9.32 -5.17 17.72
C LYS A 61 9.08 -5.59 16.26
N ARG A 62 8.06 -6.39 15.98
CA ARG A 62 7.70 -6.84 14.62
C ARG A 62 7.41 -5.65 13.70
N PHE A 63 6.92 -4.54 14.25
CA PHE A 63 6.58 -3.33 13.49
C PHE A 63 7.71 -2.32 13.41
N THR A 64 8.88 -2.64 13.96
CA THR A 64 10.03 -1.72 13.92
C THR A 64 10.46 -1.45 12.48
N THR A 65 10.67 -0.17 12.19
CA THR A 65 11.11 0.28 10.87
C THR A 65 12.41 -0.43 10.43
N PRO A 66 12.44 -1.07 9.25
CA PRO A 66 13.64 -1.69 8.72
C PRO A 66 14.78 -0.69 8.47
N ASN A 67 16.03 -1.14 8.60
CA ASN A 67 17.19 -0.27 8.42
C ASN A 67 17.27 0.35 7.01
N ILE A 68 16.81 -0.36 5.99
CA ILE A 68 16.77 0.17 4.62
C ILE A 68 15.89 1.41 4.52
N VAL A 69 14.72 1.42 5.19
CA VAL A 69 13.82 2.57 5.25
C VAL A 69 14.50 3.75 5.93
N LYS A 70 15.14 3.51 7.09
CA LYS A 70 15.88 4.56 7.82
C LYS A 70 17.01 5.16 6.99
N LYS A 71 17.69 4.32 6.19
CA LYS A 71 18.74 4.78 5.27
C LYS A 71 18.15 5.69 4.20
N HIS A 72 17.04 5.32 3.56
CA HIS A 72 16.38 6.15 2.55
C HIS A 72 15.99 7.52 3.12
N ILE A 73 15.44 7.56 4.34
CA ILE A 73 15.08 8.82 5.02
C ILE A 73 16.31 9.69 5.25
N LYS A 74 17.39 9.09 5.77
CA LYS A 74 18.65 9.82 6.00
C LYS A 74 19.22 10.42 4.72
N ASP A 75 19.10 9.70 3.61
CA ASP A 75 19.62 10.09 2.30
C ASP A 75 18.62 11.00 1.53
N ASN A 76 17.49 11.39 2.16
CA ASN A 76 16.39 12.17 1.57
C ASN A 76 15.82 11.54 0.29
N ASN A 77 15.79 10.20 0.23
CA ASN A 77 15.19 9.42 -0.86
C ASN A 77 13.80 8.97 -0.42
N LEU A 78 12.80 9.85 -0.54
CA LEU A 78 11.47 9.65 0.06
C LEU A 78 10.44 9.08 -0.92
N GLY A 79 10.81 8.74 -2.13
CA GLY A 79 9.93 8.23 -3.17
C GLY A 79 9.63 9.26 -4.25
N LEU A 80 8.37 9.32 -4.72
CA LEU A 80 7.98 10.18 -5.84
C LEU A 80 8.27 11.67 -5.58
N SER A 81 8.06 12.14 -4.36
CA SER A 81 8.24 13.55 -3.99
C SER A 81 9.67 14.05 -4.15
N THR A 82 10.66 13.15 -3.98
CA THR A 82 12.08 13.46 -4.14
C THR A 82 12.68 12.87 -5.41
N GLN A 83 11.86 12.27 -6.25
CA GLN A 83 12.25 11.52 -7.45
C GLN A 83 13.30 10.41 -7.20
N SER A 84 13.36 9.94 -5.99
CA SER A 84 14.28 8.89 -5.53
C SER A 84 13.69 8.16 -4.34
N GLY A 85 13.65 6.84 -4.38
CA GLY A 85 13.13 5.97 -3.34
C GLY A 85 13.66 4.56 -3.49
N PHE A 86 12.83 3.57 -3.27
CA PHE A 86 13.14 2.18 -3.61
C PHE A 86 13.34 2.01 -5.11
N MET A 87 12.64 2.81 -5.91
CA MET A 87 12.78 2.90 -7.36
C MET A 87 13.50 4.21 -7.75
N ASN A 88 14.05 4.24 -8.95
CA ASN A 88 14.63 5.43 -9.53
C ASN A 88 13.56 6.16 -10.35
N TRP A 89 13.15 7.34 -9.88
CA TRP A 89 12.10 8.17 -10.48
C TRP A 89 12.66 9.35 -11.30
N LYS A 90 14.00 9.45 -11.40
CA LYS A 90 14.65 10.49 -12.21
C LYS A 90 14.22 10.36 -13.68
N ASN A 91 13.90 11.48 -14.30
CA ASN A 91 13.44 11.56 -15.69
C ASN A 91 12.08 10.88 -15.96
N ILE A 92 11.33 10.55 -14.93
CA ILE A 92 9.94 10.09 -15.04
C ILE A 92 9.02 11.31 -14.85
N ASP A 93 8.10 11.49 -15.78
CA ASP A 93 6.98 12.41 -15.62
C ASP A 93 6.02 11.82 -14.59
N ILE A 94 6.11 12.32 -13.36
CA ILE A 94 5.37 11.77 -12.21
C ILE A 94 3.86 11.95 -12.41
N ASP A 95 3.42 13.07 -12.94
CA ASP A 95 1.98 13.33 -13.15
C ASP A 95 1.40 12.36 -14.17
N LYS A 96 2.10 12.17 -15.28
CA LYS A 96 1.70 11.20 -16.31
C LYS A 96 1.70 9.77 -15.79
N TYR A 97 2.73 9.41 -15.03
CA TYR A 97 2.83 8.09 -14.39
C TYR A 97 1.63 7.84 -13.45
N GLN A 98 1.31 8.82 -12.59
CA GLN A 98 0.19 8.71 -11.67
C GLN A 98 -1.15 8.63 -12.40
N GLU A 99 -1.35 9.45 -13.43
CA GLU A 99 -2.55 9.41 -14.26
C GLU A 99 -2.75 8.04 -14.92
N GLU A 100 -1.68 7.44 -15.45
CA GLU A 100 -1.73 6.11 -16.08
C GLU A 100 -2.11 5.02 -15.07
N LYS A 101 -1.49 5.03 -13.88
CA LYS A 101 -1.84 4.09 -12.81
C LYS A 101 -3.30 4.25 -12.37
N LEU A 102 -3.78 5.48 -12.18
CA LEU A 102 -5.18 5.74 -11.85
C LEU A 102 -6.14 5.26 -12.94
N LYS A 103 -5.82 5.47 -14.21
CA LYS A 103 -6.59 4.92 -15.34
C LYS A 103 -6.65 3.38 -15.28
N ASN A 104 -5.56 2.73 -14.91
CA ASN A 104 -5.53 1.28 -14.76
C ASN A 104 -6.38 0.79 -13.58
N PHE A 105 -6.40 1.52 -12.45
CA PHE A 105 -7.35 1.25 -11.36
C PHE A 105 -8.80 1.33 -11.82
N VAL A 106 -9.16 2.37 -12.58
CA VAL A 106 -10.52 2.50 -13.13
C VAL A 106 -10.86 1.35 -14.08
N LYS A 107 -9.91 0.91 -14.91
CA LYS A 107 -10.13 -0.25 -15.83
C LYS A 107 -10.40 -1.54 -15.05
N ILE A 108 -9.58 -1.85 -14.03
CA ILE A 108 -9.74 -3.09 -13.26
C ILE A 108 -11.03 -3.08 -12.43
N THR A 109 -11.41 -1.94 -11.85
CA THR A 109 -12.68 -1.82 -11.11
C THR A 109 -13.89 -2.00 -12.02
N LYS A 110 -13.82 -1.52 -13.26
CA LYS A 110 -14.84 -1.77 -14.29
C LYS A 110 -14.92 -3.25 -14.66
N LEU A 111 -13.76 -3.87 -14.92
CA LEU A 111 -13.68 -5.29 -15.30
C LEU A 111 -14.26 -6.20 -14.21
N LEU A 112 -13.97 -5.90 -12.95
CA LEU A 112 -14.46 -6.67 -11.79
C LEU A 112 -15.87 -6.28 -11.33
N ASN A 113 -16.51 -5.32 -11.99
CA ASN A 113 -17.86 -4.85 -11.68
C ASN A 113 -18.04 -4.32 -10.24
N ILE A 114 -16.96 -3.74 -9.65
CA ILE A 114 -16.89 -3.25 -8.27
C ILE A 114 -17.02 -1.72 -8.17
N GLN A 115 -17.66 -1.09 -9.15
CA GLN A 115 -17.85 0.36 -9.10
C GLN A 115 -18.85 0.75 -8.02
N PRO A 116 -18.58 1.85 -7.28
CA PRO A 116 -19.59 2.38 -6.36
C PRO A 116 -20.83 2.78 -7.18
N LYS A 117 -21.99 2.23 -6.82
CA LYS A 117 -23.27 2.69 -7.36
C LYS A 117 -23.55 4.04 -6.73
N ILE A 118 -23.06 5.12 -7.33
CA ILE A 118 -23.44 6.47 -6.93
C ILE A 118 -24.90 6.62 -7.36
N LYS A 119 -25.80 6.62 -6.39
CA LYS A 119 -27.16 7.11 -6.60
C LYS A 119 -27.06 8.63 -6.62
N ILE A 120 -27.14 9.21 -7.83
CA ILE A 120 -27.35 10.65 -8.03
C ILE A 120 -28.82 10.93 -7.74
#